data_8543e7b3addf8e5fb1b298946621ed24
#
_entry.id   8543e7b3addf8e5fb1b298946621ed24
#
_cell.length_a   1.000
_cell.length_b   1.000
_cell.length_c   1.000
_cell.angle_alpha   90.00
_cell.angle_beta   90.00
_cell.angle_gamma   90.00
#
_symmetry.space_group_name_H-M   'P 1'
#
loop_
_entity.id
_entity.type
_entity.pdbx_description
1 polymer ?
#
loop_
_entity_poly.entity_id
_entity_poly.type
_entity_poly.pdbx_seq_one_letter_code
_entity_poly.pdbx_strand_id
1 'polypeptide(L)'
;MTNAAEIKVLSTQATEEAYRELVPQFEKATGHKVTTVFTGTLGAQKRLADGESYDMIIMAGPAIDAQIKAGKAVADSRVDIAKSGVAVGVPTGAPKPDISTTEALKKTLLAAKSIGYS
;
A
#
# COMPACT_ATOMS: atom_id res chain seq x y z
N MET A 1 14.77 -6.70 31.55
CA MET A 1 14.99 -5.56 30.63
C MET A 1 14.51 -5.91 29.25
N THR A 2 13.60 -5.14 28.72
CA THR A 2 13.19 -5.26 27.33
C THR A 2 14.19 -4.51 26.45
N ASN A 3 14.76 -5.18 25.45
CA ASN A 3 15.58 -4.54 24.43
C ASN A 3 14.64 -3.79 23.47
N ALA A 4 14.43 -2.50 23.73
CA ALA A 4 13.67 -1.66 22.82
C ALA A 4 14.43 -1.52 21.49
N ALA A 5 13.74 -1.80 20.38
CA ALA A 5 14.27 -1.64 19.04
C ALA A 5 13.50 -0.54 18.31
N GLU A 6 14.17 0.13 17.40
CA GLU A 6 13.53 0.99 16.42
C GLU A 6 13.35 0.22 15.11
N ILE A 7 12.12 0.13 14.64
CA ILE A 7 11.75 -0.58 13.42
C ILE A 7 11.39 0.46 12.36
N LYS A 8 12.12 0.47 11.27
CA LYS A 8 11.87 1.36 10.14
C LYS A 8 11.02 0.67 9.08
N VAL A 9 9.88 1.26 8.77
CA VAL A 9 8.92 0.71 7.81
C VAL A 9 8.73 1.67 6.64
N LEU A 10 8.77 1.14 5.44
CA LEU A 10 8.35 1.84 4.23
C LEU A 10 7.01 1.24 3.78
N SER A 11 5.97 2.06 3.74
CA SER A 11 4.63 1.58 3.38
C SER A 11 3.98 2.46 2.32
N THR A 12 3.11 1.85 1.55
CA THR A 12 2.18 2.62 0.73
C THR A 12 1.09 3.23 1.62
N GLN A 13 0.44 4.27 1.13
CA GLN A 13 -0.60 5.00 1.87
C GLN A 13 -1.84 4.15 2.18
N ALA A 14 -2.01 3.02 1.51
CA ALA A 14 -3.16 2.14 1.72
C ALA A 14 -3.30 1.64 3.16
N THR A 15 -2.20 1.56 3.92
CA THR A 15 -2.21 1.08 5.30
C THR A 15 -2.20 2.20 6.34
N GLU A 16 -2.13 3.47 5.93
CA GLU A 16 -1.85 4.59 6.83
C GLU A 16 -2.87 4.72 7.97
N GLU A 17 -4.15 4.64 7.67
CA GLU A 17 -5.20 4.78 8.69
C GLU A 17 -5.16 3.62 9.71
N ALA A 18 -4.97 2.38 9.24
CA ALA A 18 -4.81 1.24 10.14
C ALA A 18 -3.56 1.36 11.02
N TYR A 19 -2.47 1.87 10.47
CA TYR A 19 -1.22 2.09 11.20
C TYR A 19 -1.38 3.12 12.32
N ARG A 20 -2.11 4.19 12.09
CA ARG A 20 -2.36 5.23 13.11
C ARG A 20 -3.03 4.67 14.35
N GLU A 21 -3.86 3.65 14.18
CA GLU A 21 -4.56 3.00 15.29
C GLU A 21 -3.74 1.85 15.90
N LEU A 22 -3.10 1.04 15.09
CA LEU A 22 -2.45 -0.19 15.53
C LEU A 22 -1.03 0.02 16.08
N VAL A 23 -0.25 0.92 15.51
CA VAL A 23 1.15 1.13 15.92
C VAL A 23 1.27 1.58 17.37
N PRO A 24 0.47 2.53 17.88
CA PRO A 24 0.54 2.89 19.30
C PRO A 24 0.27 1.71 20.25
N GLN A 25 -0.64 0.81 19.87
CA GLN A 25 -0.93 -0.39 20.64
C GLN A 25 0.26 -1.35 20.66
N PHE A 26 0.89 -1.57 19.52
CA PHE A 26 2.09 -2.38 19.40
C PHE A 26 3.26 -1.79 20.19
N GLU A 27 3.51 -0.49 20.07
CA GLU A 27 4.58 0.19 20.81
C GLU A 27 4.37 0.08 22.33
N LYS A 28 3.13 0.25 22.78
CA LYS A 28 2.77 0.11 24.19
C LYS A 28 2.96 -1.32 24.70
N ALA A 29 2.58 -2.31 23.89
CA ALA A 29 2.67 -3.72 24.27
C ALA A 29 4.10 -4.27 24.27
N THR A 30 4.97 -3.75 23.41
CA THR A 30 6.31 -4.31 23.18
C THR A 30 7.45 -3.42 23.67
N GLY A 31 7.23 -2.12 23.83
CA GLY A 31 8.29 -1.14 24.10
C GLY A 31 9.13 -0.78 22.86
N HIS A 32 8.85 -1.38 21.70
CA HIS A 32 9.54 -1.04 20.45
C HIS A 32 8.99 0.25 19.86
N LYS A 33 9.81 0.94 19.08
CA LYS A 33 9.44 2.14 18.34
C LYS A 33 9.28 1.81 16.86
N VAL A 34 8.21 2.25 16.24
CA VAL A 34 7.97 2.07 14.81
C VAL A 34 7.99 3.42 14.10
N THR A 35 8.92 3.59 13.19
CA THR A 35 9.01 4.78 12.33
C THR A 35 8.62 4.40 10.91
N THR A 36 7.52 4.95 10.41
CA THR A 36 6.99 4.59 9.10
C THR A 36 7.03 5.77 8.15
N VAL A 37 7.52 5.53 6.95
CA VAL A 37 7.40 6.45 5.81
C VAL A 37 6.27 5.96 4.92
N PHE A 38 5.27 6.82 4.71
CA PHE A 38 4.17 6.55 3.80
C PHE A 38 4.38 7.28 2.48
N THR A 39 4.21 6.58 1.37
CA THR A 39 4.33 7.15 0.03
C THR A 39 3.55 6.29 -0.96
N GLY A 40 3.38 6.76 -2.20
CA GLY A 40 2.84 5.91 -3.26
C GLY A 40 3.82 4.81 -3.66
N THR A 41 3.33 3.78 -4.36
CA THR A 41 4.16 2.63 -4.78
C THR A 41 5.40 3.07 -5.56
N LEU A 42 5.26 4.00 -6.51
CA LEU A 42 6.40 4.51 -7.29
C LEU A 42 7.42 5.24 -6.42
N GLY A 43 6.95 6.05 -5.47
CA GLY A 43 7.82 6.73 -4.51
C GLY A 43 8.59 5.75 -3.63
N ALA A 44 7.93 4.70 -3.16
CA ALA A 44 8.57 3.64 -2.37
C ALA A 44 9.64 2.91 -3.19
N GLN A 45 9.33 2.53 -4.42
CA GLN A 45 10.29 1.88 -5.32
C GLN A 45 11.51 2.77 -5.59
N LYS A 46 11.29 4.08 -5.79
CA LYS A 46 12.38 5.03 -6.00
C LYS A 46 13.29 5.11 -4.78
N ARG A 47 12.74 5.22 -3.58
CA ARG A 47 13.54 5.27 -2.34
C ARG A 47 14.43 4.04 -2.19
N LEU A 48 13.90 2.85 -2.47
CA LEU A 48 14.67 1.62 -2.43
C LEU A 48 15.74 1.57 -3.53
N ALA A 49 15.44 2.08 -4.72
CA ALA A 49 16.41 2.18 -5.81
C ALA A 49 17.54 3.16 -5.49
N ASP A 50 17.23 4.24 -4.76
CA ASP A 50 18.21 5.24 -4.32
C ASP A 50 19.07 4.74 -3.13
N GLY A 51 18.85 3.52 -2.67
CA GLY A 51 19.66 2.87 -1.63
C GLY A 51 19.17 3.09 -0.19
N GLU A 52 17.96 3.64 0.01
CA GLU A 52 17.39 3.73 1.36
C GLU A 52 17.12 2.32 1.91
N SER A 53 17.41 2.12 3.18
CA SER A 53 17.27 0.84 3.87
C SER A 53 16.13 0.90 4.88
N TYR A 54 15.34 -0.16 4.92
CA TYR A 54 14.22 -0.33 5.84
C TYR A 54 14.22 -1.77 6.40
N ASP A 55 13.66 -1.93 7.58
CA ASP A 55 13.51 -3.25 8.19
C ASP A 55 12.32 -4.01 7.60
N MET A 56 11.28 -3.27 7.20
CA MET A 56 10.09 -3.84 6.59
C MET A 56 9.54 -2.93 5.49
N ILE A 57 9.04 -3.55 4.42
CA ILE A 57 8.37 -2.84 3.33
C ILE A 57 6.96 -3.40 3.13
N ILE A 58 6.00 -2.51 2.92
CA ILE A 58 4.60 -2.86 2.66
C ILE A 58 4.19 -2.20 1.34
N MET A 59 3.90 -3.03 0.36
CA MET A 59 3.56 -2.60 -1.01
C MET A 59 2.58 -3.57 -1.65
N ALA A 60 2.11 -3.22 -2.83
CA ALA A 60 1.38 -4.15 -3.69
C ALA A 60 2.23 -5.39 -4.00
N GLY A 61 1.60 -6.56 -4.08
CA GLY A 61 2.28 -7.85 -4.30
C GLY A 61 3.28 -7.85 -5.44
N PRO A 62 2.93 -7.39 -6.65
CA PRO A 62 3.89 -7.34 -7.77
C PRO A 62 5.11 -6.44 -7.49
N ALA A 63 4.95 -5.36 -6.72
CA ALA A 63 6.06 -4.50 -6.33
C ALA A 63 7.00 -5.20 -5.33
N ILE A 64 6.45 -5.98 -4.38
CA ILE A 64 7.26 -6.82 -3.49
C ILE A 64 8.04 -7.85 -4.27
N ASP A 65 7.41 -8.54 -5.23
CA ASP A 65 8.08 -9.53 -6.07
C ASP A 65 9.27 -8.92 -6.84
N ALA A 66 9.12 -7.69 -7.32
CA ALA A 66 10.21 -6.96 -7.97
C ALA A 66 11.37 -6.66 -7.00
N GLN A 67 11.09 -6.31 -5.74
CA GLN A 67 12.12 -6.09 -4.73
C GLN A 67 12.85 -7.38 -4.35
N ILE A 68 12.14 -8.50 -4.28
CA ILE A 68 12.75 -9.82 -4.07
C ILE A 68 13.69 -10.17 -5.22
N LYS A 69 13.26 -10.00 -6.47
CA LYS A 69 14.11 -10.22 -7.65
C LYS A 69 15.36 -9.33 -7.69
N ALA A 70 15.22 -8.11 -7.20
CA ALA A 70 16.34 -7.17 -7.11
C ALA A 70 17.29 -7.44 -5.92
N GLY A 71 17.01 -8.46 -5.11
CA GLY A 71 17.81 -8.79 -3.92
C GLY A 71 17.64 -7.81 -2.76
N LYS A 72 16.61 -6.98 -2.79
CA LYS A 72 16.33 -5.95 -1.76
C LYS A 72 15.34 -6.40 -0.69
N ALA A 73 14.71 -7.54 -0.88
CA ALA A 73 13.83 -8.16 0.11
C ALA A 73 14.07 -9.68 0.16
N VAL A 74 13.92 -10.25 1.34
CA VAL A 74 14.12 -11.69 1.56
C VAL A 74 12.91 -12.45 1.03
N ALA A 75 13.13 -13.42 0.14
CA ALA A 75 12.06 -14.16 -0.53
C ALA A 75 11.09 -14.83 0.43
N ASP A 76 11.61 -15.49 1.45
CA ASP A 76 10.80 -16.26 2.41
C ASP A 76 10.09 -15.38 3.45
N SER A 77 10.31 -14.08 3.43
CA SER A 77 9.69 -13.13 4.35
C SER A 77 8.39 -12.51 3.83
N ARG A 78 7.98 -12.81 2.59
CA ARG A 78 6.77 -12.24 2.01
C ARG A 78 5.51 -12.81 2.66
N VAL A 79 4.65 -11.90 3.13
CA VAL A 79 3.33 -12.23 3.70
C VAL A 79 2.28 -11.32 3.11
N ASP A 80 1.17 -11.87 2.65
CA ASP A 80 0.02 -11.09 2.19
C ASP A 80 -0.83 -10.70 3.41
N ILE A 81 -0.92 -9.40 3.69
CA ILE A 81 -1.62 -8.88 4.87
C ILE A 81 -3.03 -8.40 4.59
N ALA A 82 -3.33 -8.00 3.37
CA ALA A 82 -4.64 -7.47 2.98
C ALA A 82 -4.85 -7.56 1.48
N LYS A 83 -6.11 -7.48 1.08
CA LYS A 83 -6.52 -7.29 -0.32
C LYS A 83 -7.28 -5.98 -0.43
N SER A 84 -7.00 -5.22 -1.48
CA SER A 84 -7.71 -3.98 -1.79
C SER A 84 -8.34 -4.08 -3.16
N GLY A 85 -9.64 -3.85 -3.23
CA GLY A 85 -10.38 -3.80 -4.49
C GLY A 85 -10.36 -2.39 -5.07
N VAL A 86 -10.46 -2.31 -6.39
CA VAL A 86 -10.72 -1.05 -7.08
C VAL A 86 -12.23 -0.91 -7.29
N ALA A 87 -12.75 0.27 -7.02
CA ALA A 87 -14.17 0.56 -7.17
C ALA A 87 -14.37 1.82 -8.04
N VAL A 88 -15.53 1.92 -8.65
CA VAL A 88 -15.94 3.12 -9.41
C VAL A 88 -16.94 3.88 -8.56
N GLY A 89 -16.63 5.13 -8.25
CA GLY A 89 -17.55 6.07 -7.61
C GLY A 89 -18.14 7.03 -8.63
N VAL A 90 -19.40 7.38 -8.43
CA VAL A 90 -20.08 8.40 -9.23
C VAL A 90 -20.65 9.48 -8.30
N PRO A 91 -20.94 10.68 -8.81
CA PRO A 91 -21.55 11.74 -7.99
C PRO A 91 -22.85 11.29 -7.35
N THR A 92 -23.16 11.81 -6.17
CA THR A 92 -24.43 11.54 -5.48
C THR A 92 -25.61 11.85 -6.39
N GLY A 93 -26.54 10.89 -6.51
CA GLY A 93 -27.73 11.02 -7.36
C GLY A 93 -27.51 10.63 -8.82
N ALA A 94 -26.29 10.40 -9.25
CA ALA A 94 -26.03 9.88 -10.59
C ALA A 94 -26.38 8.37 -10.67
N PRO A 95 -26.86 7.89 -11.83
CA PRO A 95 -27.12 6.46 -11.99
C PRO A 95 -25.83 5.65 -11.88
N LYS A 96 -25.94 4.47 -11.25
CA LYS A 96 -24.80 3.54 -11.16
C LYS A 96 -24.53 2.95 -12.55
N PRO A 97 -23.32 3.09 -13.08
CA PRO A 97 -22.97 2.52 -14.37
C PRO A 97 -22.86 0.99 -14.29
N ASP A 98 -23.10 0.32 -15.40
CA ASP A 98 -22.77 -1.08 -15.55
C ASP A 98 -21.28 -1.24 -15.75
N ILE A 99 -20.62 -1.93 -14.83
CA ILE A 99 -19.20 -2.28 -14.86
C ILE A 99 -18.99 -3.80 -14.68
N SER A 100 -20.01 -4.60 -15.00
CA SER A 100 -20.01 -6.05 -14.78
C SER A 100 -19.04 -6.81 -15.69
N THR A 101 -18.64 -6.22 -16.79
CA THR A 101 -17.65 -6.79 -17.74
C THR A 101 -16.60 -5.77 -18.12
N THR A 102 -15.49 -6.22 -18.68
CA THR A 102 -14.45 -5.34 -19.20
C THR A 102 -14.99 -4.38 -20.27
N GLU A 103 -15.83 -4.88 -21.16
CA GLU A 103 -16.45 -4.05 -22.21
C GLU A 103 -17.39 -2.99 -21.62
N ALA A 104 -18.19 -3.36 -20.62
CA ALA A 104 -19.07 -2.43 -19.93
C ALA A 104 -18.28 -1.33 -19.19
N LEU A 105 -17.20 -1.69 -18.52
CA LEU A 105 -16.28 -0.75 -17.88
C LEU A 105 -15.66 0.21 -18.90
N LYS A 106 -15.16 -0.32 -20.01
CA LYS A 106 -14.59 0.50 -21.09
C LYS A 106 -15.59 1.51 -21.63
N LYS A 107 -16.81 1.06 -21.88
CA LYS A 107 -17.91 1.92 -22.36
C LYS A 107 -18.25 3.01 -21.34
N THR A 108 -18.29 2.68 -20.06
CA THR A 108 -18.52 3.64 -18.98
C THR A 108 -17.42 4.70 -18.92
N LEU A 109 -16.16 4.30 -19.00
CA LEU A 109 -15.03 5.23 -18.98
C LEU A 109 -15.01 6.15 -20.20
N LEU A 110 -15.32 5.63 -21.39
CA LEU A 110 -15.39 6.43 -22.63
C LEU A 110 -16.54 7.43 -22.63
N ALA A 111 -17.65 7.13 -21.93
CA ALA A 111 -18.80 8.03 -21.81
C ALA A 111 -18.64 9.10 -20.73
N ALA A 112 -17.66 8.96 -19.84
CA ALA A 112 -17.44 9.91 -18.74
C ALA A 112 -16.90 11.25 -19.25
N LYS A 113 -17.40 12.35 -18.68
CA LYS A 113 -16.90 13.70 -18.98
C LYS A 113 -15.52 13.94 -18.39
N SER A 114 -15.27 13.37 -17.22
CA SER A 114 -13.98 13.45 -16.53
C SER A 114 -13.78 12.17 -15.69
N ILE A 115 -12.55 11.78 -15.50
CA ILE A 115 -12.15 10.62 -14.72
C ILE A 115 -11.08 11.03 -13.72
N GLY A 116 -11.34 10.78 -12.43
CA GLY A 116 -10.34 10.91 -11.38
C GLY A 116 -9.84 9.53 -10.97
N TYR A 117 -8.56 9.43 -10.70
CA TYR A 117 -7.94 8.20 -10.18
C TYR A 117 -6.74 8.53 -9.30
N SER A 118 -6.36 7.59 -8.45
CA SER A 118 -5.18 7.71 -7.57
C SER A 118 -4.02 6.85 -8.07
#